data_b79fb64a502edf96d802f1a8b9ac37d9
#
_entry.id   b79fb64a502edf96d802f1a8b9ac37d9
#
_cell.length_a   1.000
_cell.length_b   1.000
_cell.length_c   1.000
_cell.angle_alpha   90.00
_cell.angle_beta   90.00
_cell.angle_gamma   90.00
#
_symmetry.space_group_name_H-M   'P 1'
#
loop_
_entity.id
_entity.type
_entity.pdbx_description
1 polymer ?
#
loop_
_entity_poly.entity_id
_entity_poly.type
_entity_poly.pdbx_seq_one_letter_code
_entity_poly.pdbx_strand_id
1 'polypeptide(L)'
;MQYKYLGNSGLKISEFIYGNWLTHGSQVENETATKCVHAALDAGISTFDTADVYANTVAETVLGDALKGQRRESLEILTKVYWPTGPGGHNDTGLSRKHIMESINGSLKRLGTDYVDLYQAHRYDASTPLEETMLAFADIVRQGKALYIGVSEWTADQIRAAHKYSKELGFQLISSQPQYNMLWRVIEDEVVPTSEELGLSQIVWSPLAEGLLTGKYLPGQEAPAGSRAASESVSRFIRSKMNDDLLARIQDLKPVAEELE
;
A
#
# COMPACT_ATOMS: atom_id res chain seq x y z
N MET A 1 -2.48 -19.77 5.38
CA MET A 1 -2.51 -18.57 4.49
C MET A 1 -3.02 -18.99 3.13
N GLN A 2 -3.92 -18.21 2.51
CA GLN A 2 -4.33 -18.40 1.12
C GLN A 2 -3.52 -17.45 0.20
N TYR A 3 -3.38 -17.87 -1.06
CA TYR A 3 -2.69 -17.07 -2.09
C TYR A 3 -3.60 -16.87 -3.28
N LYS A 4 -3.64 -15.64 -3.80
CA LYS A 4 -4.50 -15.23 -4.92
C LYS A 4 -3.68 -14.62 -6.04
N TYR A 5 -4.11 -14.80 -7.28
CA TYR A 5 -3.52 -14.09 -8.41
C TYR A 5 -3.81 -12.59 -8.31
N LEU A 6 -2.81 -11.77 -8.59
CA LEU A 6 -2.96 -10.33 -8.62
C LEU A 6 -3.31 -9.86 -10.03
N GLY A 7 -4.56 -9.45 -10.21
CA GLY A 7 -5.10 -9.10 -11.52
C GLY A 7 -5.01 -10.28 -12.50
N ASN A 8 -5.08 -9.97 -13.78
CA ASN A 8 -4.89 -10.93 -14.87
C ASN A 8 -3.38 -11.18 -15.10
N SER A 9 -2.64 -11.55 -14.05
CA SER A 9 -1.20 -11.82 -14.12
C SER A 9 -0.87 -13.20 -13.56
N GLY A 10 0.35 -13.66 -13.78
CA GLY A 10 0.88 -14.88 -13.17
C GLY A 10 1.38 -14.70 -11.73
N LEU A 11 1.38 -13.47 -11.20
CA LEU A 11 1.86 -13.19 -9.84
C LEU A 11 0.81 -13.65 -8.82
N LYS A 12 1.21 -14.51 -7.89
CA LYS A 12 0.43 -14.84 -6.71
C LYS A 12 0.94 -14.05 -5.52
N ILE A 13 0.03 -13.52 -4.73
CA ILE A 13 0.32 -12.82 -3.48
C ILE A 13 -0.42 -13.50 -2.32
N SER A 14 0.07 -13.32 -1.10
CA SER A 14 -0.67 -13.74 0.09
C SER A 14 -1.93 -12.89 0.25
N GLU A 15 -3.04 -13.50 0.67
CA GLU A 15 -4.34 -12.81 0.85
C GLU A 15 -4.26 -11.67 1.86
N PHE A 16 -3.46 -11.83 2.91
CA PHE A 16 -3.06 -10.77 3.82
C PHE A 16 -1.68 -10.27 3.42
N ILE A 17 -1.55 -8.94 3.34
CA ILE A 17 -0.31 -8.26 2.99
C ILE A 17 0.18 -7.51 4.22
N TYR A 18 1.47 -7.65 4.54
CA TYR A 18 2.08 -6.92 5.64
C TYR A 18 2.43 -5.49 5.20
N GLY A 19 1.72 -4.50 5.73
CA GLY A 19 1.99 -3.08 5.49
C GLY A 19 2.74 -2.42 6.65
N ASN A 20 3.65 -1.49 6.35
CA ASN A 20 4.52 -0.87 7.34
C ASN A 20 4.41 0.66 7.45
N TRP A 21 3.37 1.27 6.90
CA TRP A 21 3.23 2.73 6.79
C TRP A 21 3.56 3.51 8.07
N LEU A 22 2.95 3.17 9.21
CA LEU A 22 3.11 3.96 10.45
C LEU A 22 4.02 3.27 11.49
N THR A 23 4.48 2.08 11.21
CA THR A 23 5.16 1.25 12.20
C THR A 23 6.68 1.31 12.08
N HIS A 24 7.21 1.00 10.90
CA HIS A 24 8.65 0.91 10.69
C HIS A 24 9.31 2.29 10.65
N GLY A 25 10.37 2.44 11.43
CA GLY A 25 11.17 3.67 11.47
C GLY A 25 10.50 4.87 12.13
N SER A 26 9.33 4.67 12.79
CA SER A 26 8.60 5.77 13.44
C SER A 26 8.00 5.38 14.80
N GLN A 27 6.96 4.55 14.82
CA GLN A 27 6.22 4.22 16.05
C GLN A 27 6.75 3.00 16.78
N VAL A 28 7.44 2.12 16.07
CA VAL A 28 7.90 0.84 16.59
C VAL A 28 9.42 0.79 16.45
N GLU A 29 10.09 0.40 17.53
CA GLU A 29 11.52 0.14 17.51
C GLU A 29 11.89 -0.91 16.46
N ASN A 30 13.03 -0.75 15.79
CA ASN A 30 13.43 -1.60 14.67
C ASN A 30 13.47 -3.09 15.03
N GLU A 31 13.88 -3.43 16.26
CA GLU A 31 13.88 -4.82 16.75
C GLU A 31 12.45 -5.40 16.80
N THR A 32 11.49 -4.61 17.28
CA THR A 32 10.08 -5.03 17.32
C THR A 32 9.49 -5.11 15.91
N ALA A 33 9.83 -4.16 15.02
CA ALA A 33 9.44 -4.21 13.62
C ALA A 33 9.93 -5.50 12.95
N THR A 34 11.19 -5.87 13.18
CA THR A 34 11.78 -7.13 12.68
C THR A 34 11.03 -8.36 13.21
N LYS A 35 10.71 -8.40 14.51
CA LYS A 35 9.90 -9.49 15.10
C LYS A 35 8.52 -9.58 14.46
N CYS A 36 7.87 -8.46 14.15
CA CYS A 36 6.58 -8.45 13.46
C CYS A 36 6.68 -8.99 12.03
N VAL A 37 7.73 -8.62 11.28
CA VAL A 37 7.99 -9.16 9.93
C VAL A 37 8.20 -10.68 9.99
N HIS A 38 9.01 -11.17 10.93
CA HIS A 38 9.24 -12.61 11.09
C HIS A 38 7.97 -13.36 11.51
N ALA A 39 7.17 -12.80 12.41
CA ALA A 39 5.87 -13.40 12.77
C ALA A 39 4.90 -13.43 11.57
N ALA A 40 4.94 -12.44 10.69
CA ALA A 40 4.17 -12.45 9.46
C ALA A 40 4.63 -13.57 8.51
N LEU A 41 5.95 -13.76 8.34
CA LEU A 41 6.52 -14.86 7.58
C LEU A 41 6.12 -16.23 8.16
N ASP A 42 6.20 -16.39 9.47
CA ASP A 42 5.82 -17.64 10.17
C ASP A 42 4.32 -17.94 10.01
N ALA A 43 3.47 -16.90 9.88
CA ALA A 43 2.06 -17.03 9.57
C ALA A 43 1.78 -17.33 8.07
N GLY A 44 2.82 -17.36 7.23
CA GLY A 44 2.74 -17.62 5.79
C GLY A 44 2.44 -16.36 4.96
N ILE A 45 2.60 -15.16 5.50
CA ILE A 45 2.55 -13.93 4.72
C ILE A 45 3.87 -13.81 3.96
N SER A 46 3.80 -13.78 2.62
CA SER A 46 4.97 -13.59 1.75
C SER A 46 5.02 -12.21 1.11
N THR A 47 3.92 -11.46 1.19
CA THR A 47 3.75 -10.17 0.51
C THR A 47 3.90 -9.00 1.49
N PHE A 48 4.80 -8.07 1.16
CA PHE A 48 5.17 -6.91 1.98
C PHE A 48 4.95 -5.62 1.20
N ASP A 49 4.15 -4.70 1.75
CA ASP A 49 3.82 -3.42 1.14
C ASP A 49 4.47 -2.26 1.91
N THR A 50 5.24 -1.45 1.19
CA THR A 50 5.90 -0.25 1.69
C THR A 50 5.75 0.91 0.70
N ALA A 51 6.42 2.03 0.94
CA ALA A 51 6.58 3.13 0.00
C ALA A 51 7.87 3.91 0.30
N ASP A 52 8.41 4.56 -0.72
CA ASP A 52 9.62 5.37 -0.62
C ASP A 52 9.54 6.46 0.45
N VAL A 53 8.37 7.08 0.64
CA VAL A 53 8.13 8.18 1.58
C VAL A 53 7.89 7.72 3.03
N TYR A 54 7.60 6.44 3.28
CA TYR A 54 7.23 6.00 4.64
C TYR A 54 8.36 6.22 5.64
N ALA A 55 8.03 6.88 6.76
CA ALA A 55 8.99 7.29 7.78
C ALA A 55 10.21 8.04 7.20
N ASN A 56 9.99 8.94 6.23
CA ASN A 56 11.06 9.66 5.53
C ASN A 56 12.13 8.70 4.96
N THR A 57 11.69 7.68 4.23
CA THR A 57 12.47 6.61 3.60
C THR A 57 12.96 5.47 4.52
N VAL A 58 12.92 5.65 5.83
CA VAL A 58 13.46 4.68 6.81
C VAL A 58 12.70 3.36 6.78
N ALA A 59 11.38 3.39 6.49
CA ALA A 59 10.54 2.18 6.51
C ALA A 59 11.00 1.10 5.52
N GLU A 60 11.48 1.48 4.33
CA GLU A 60 12.05 0.55 3.36
C GLU A 60 13.36 -0.08 3.86
N THR A 61 14.23 0.71 4.51
CA THR A 61 15.48 0.19 5.09
C THR A 61 15.20 -0.82 6.21
N VAL A 62 14.27 -0.50 7.12
CA VAL A 62 13.88 -1.41 8.21
C VAL A 62 13.27 -2.70 7.66
N LEU A 63 12.45 -2.61 6.60
CA LEU A 63 11.88 -3.80 5.96
C LEU A 63 12.97 -4.64 5.29
N GLY A 64 13.87 -4.01 4.51
CA GLY A 64 14.99 -4.68 3.86
C GLY A 64 15.89 -5.42 4.86
N ASP A 65 16.24 -4.76 5.98
CA ASP A 65 17.02 -5.37 7.05
C ASP A 65 16.28 -6.56 7.71
N ALA A 66 14.97 -6.43 7.95
CA ALA A 66 14.16 -7.50 8.53
C ALA A 66 13.99 -8.71 7.60
N LEU A 67 14.01 -8.51 6.28
CA LEU A 67 13.92 -9.57 5.27
C LEU A 67 15.29 -10.16 4.89
N LYS A 68 16.38 -9.61 5.42
CA LYS A 68 17.74 -10.09 5.10
C LYS A 68 17.93 -11.56 5.46
N GLY A 69 18.44 -12.31 4.49
CA GLY A 69 18.63 -13.76 4.64
C GLY A 69 17.42 -14.61 4.25
N GLN A 70 16.27 -13.99 4.01
CA GLN A 70 15.14 -14.69 3.39
C GLN A 70 15.43 -14.94 1.90
N ARG A 71 14.92 -16.04 1.38
CA ARG A 71 15.01 -16.34 -0.04
C ARG A 71 14.17 -15.34 -0.84
N ARG A 72 14.82 -14.52 -1.70
CA ARG A 72 14.13 -13.44 -2.44
C ARG A 72 12.94 -13.90 -3.27
N GLU A 73 13.05 -15.07 -3.90
CA GLU A 73 12.01 -15.66 -4.75
C GLU A 73 10.80 -16.18 -3.97
N SER A 74 10.86 -16.21 -2.65
CA SER A 74 9.71 -16.56 -1.79
C SER A 74 8.97 -15.33 -1.25
N LEU A 75 9.35 -14.14 -1.70
CA LEU A 75 8.80 -12.86 -1.22
C LEU A 75 8.22 -12.06 -2.39
N GLU A 76 7.10 -11.41 -2.15
CA GLU A 76 6.56 -10.35 -3.01
C GLU A 76 6.73 -9.00 -2.31
N ILE A 77 7.61 -8.16 -2.84
CA ILE A 77 7.92 -6.82 -2.30
C ILE A 77 7.26 -5.76 -3.17
N LEU A 78 6.39 -4.96 -2.55
CA LEU A 78 5.63 -3.89 -3.17
C LEU A 78 6.11 -2.55 -2.63
N THR A 79 6.42 -1.59 -3.51
CA THR A 79 6.72 -0.20 -3.11
C THR A 79 6.08 0.81 -4.04
N LYS A 80 6.18 2.11 -3.70
CA LYS A 80 5.42 3.17 -4.36
C LYS A 80 6.27 4.43 -4.52
N VAL A 81 5.87 5.28 -5.50
CA VAL A 81 6.46 6.59 -5.77
C VAL A 81 5.41 7.67 -5.91
N TYR A 82 5.63 8.81 -5.33
CA TYR A 82 4.92 10.07 -5.58
C TYR A 82 5.45 11.21 -4.69
N TRP A 83 5.49 10.98 -3.37
CA TRP A 83 5.81 12.02 -2.38
C TRP A 83 7.30 12.28 -2.30
N PRO A 84 7.73 13.49 -1.87
CA PRO A 84 9.14 13.78 -1.72
C PRO A 84 9.79 12.88 -0.64
N THR A 85 11.00 12.41 -0.95
CA THR A 85 11.78 11.53 -0.06
C THR A 85 12.92 12.25 0.63
N GLY A 86 13.00 13.57 0.50
CA GLY A 86 14.06 14.41 1.05
C GLY A 86 13.62 15.85 1.29
N PRO A 87 14.55 16.75 1.58
CA PRO A 87 14.24 18.14 1.99
C PRO A 87 13.68 19.03 0.87
N GLY A 88 13.33 18.47 -0.27
CA GLY A 88 12.60 19.14 -1.33
C GLY A 88 13.49 19.73 -2.43
N GLY A 89 13.56 19.03 -3.57
CA GLY A 89 13.97 19.57 -4.86
C GLY A 89 12.76 19.80 -5.75
N HIS A 90 12.93 20.57 -6.82
CA HIS A 90 11.83 20.87 -7.76
C HIS A 90 11.27 19.64 -8.48
N ASN A 91 12.01 18.53 -8.48
CA ASN A 91 11.69 17.31 -9.23
C ASN A 91 11.68 16.04 -8.37
N ASP A 92 11.56 16.15 -7.05
CA ASP A 92 11.53 15.00 -6.15
C ASP A 92 10.12 14.67 -5.62
N THR A 93 9.11 15.06 -6.38
CA THR A 93 7.71 14.72 -6.15
C THR A 93 7.00 14.49 -7.48
N GLY A 94 5.83 13.84 -7.43
CA GLY A 94 4.99 13.56 -8.58
C GLY A 94 5.40 12.31 -9.35
N LEU A 95 5.00 12.25 -10.61
CA LEU A 95 5.22 11.09 -11.48
C LEU A 95 6.02 11.44 -12.75
N SER A 96 6.85 12.48 -12.69
CA SER A 96 7.78 12.76 -13.79
C SER A 96 8.74 11.56 -14.00
N ARG A 97 9.17 11.37 -15.25
CA ARG A 97 10.16 10.34 -15.58
C ARG A 97 11.39 10.41 -14.66
N LYS A 98 11.88 11.64 -14.40
CA LYS A 98 13.04 11.84 -13.54
C LYS A 98 12.79 11.26 -12.14
N HIS A 99 11.69 11.66 -11.50
CA HIS A 99 11.38 11.24 -10.14
C HIS A 99 11.14 9.73 -10.04
N ILE A 100 10.38 9.15 -10.96
CA ILE A 100 10.11 7.71 -11.02
C ILE A 100 11.42 6.91 -11.11
N MET A 101 12.35 7.31 -12.00
CA MET A 101 13.61 6.59 -12.21
C MET A 101 14.58 6.72 -11.02
N GLU A 102 14.60 7.87 -10.36
CA GLU A 102 15.43 8.09 -9.17
C GLU A 102 14.84 7.39 -7.94
N SER A 103 13.52 7.45 -7.77
CA SER A 103 12.82 6.82 -6.65
C SER A 103 13.01 5.30 -6.66
N ILE A 104 12.80 4.62 -7.79
CA ILE A 104 12.99 3.16 -7.82
C ILE A 104 14.44 2.76 -7.47
N ASN A 105 15.45 3.49 -7.96
CA ASN A 105 16.83 3.20 -7.61
C ASN A 105 17.12 3.40 -6.13
N GLY A 106 16.50 4.43 -5.52
CA GLY A 106 16.56 4.67 -4.09
C GLY A 106 15.90 3.55 -3.28
N SER A 107 14.69 3.14 -3.67
CA SER A 107 13.94 2.05 -3.03
C SER A 107 14.67 0.72 -3.09
N LEU A 108 15.21 0.33 -4.25
CA LEU A 108 16.00 -0.89 -4.40
C LEU A 108 17.22 -0.91 -3.47
N LYS A 109 17.92 0.23 -3.36
CA LYS A 109 19.07 0.36 -2.46
C LYS A 109 18.65 0.20 -0.98
N ARG A 110 17.54 0.83 -0.56
CA ARG A 110 17.05 0.76 0.82
C ARG A 110 16.53 -0.62 1.19
N LEU A 111 15.81 -1.26 0.25
CA LEU A 111 15.29 -2.62 0.43
C LEU A 111 16.37 -3.71 0.31
N GLY A 112 17.55 -3.38 -0.22
CA GLY A 112 18.65 -4.34 -0.40
C GLY A 112 18.33 -5.42 -1.43
N THR A 113 17.63 -5.08 -2.51
CA THR A 113 17.21 -6.00 -3.59
C THR A 113 17.44 -5.38 -4.96
N ASP A 114 17.54 -6.23 -6.00
CA ASP A 114 17.73 -5.78 -7.38
C ASP A 114 16.41 -5.47 -8.10
N TYR A 115 15.29 -5.95 -7.58
CA TYR A 115 13.96 -5.69 -8.14
C TYR A 115 12.87 -5.71 -7.07
N VAL A 116 11.74 -5.08 -7.38
CA VAL A 116 10.48 -5.23 -6.64
C VAL A 116 9.47 -6.00 -7.51
N ASP A 117 8.55 -6.70 -6.86
CA ASP A 117 7.52 -7.45 -7.59
C ASP A 117 6.45 -6.52 -8.14
N LEU A 118 6.05 -5.52 -7.38
CA LEU A 118 5.09 -4.50 -7.80
C LEU A 118 5.60 -3.10 -7.47
N TYR A 119 5.62 -2.22 -8.47
CA TYR A 119 5.90 -0.79 -8.28
C TYR A 119 4.66 0.02 -8.60
N GLN A 120 4.26 0.93 -7.70
CA GLN A 120 2.98 1.59 -7.79
C GLN A 120 3.11 3.12 -7.85
N ALA A 121 2.29 3.76 -8.71
CA ALA A 121 2.03 5.18 -8.60
C ALA A 121 1.20 5.44 -7.33
N HIS A 122 1.81 6.05 -6.30
CA HIS A 122 1.18 6.26 -4.98
C HIS A 122 -0.02 7.21 -5.05
N ARG A 123 -0.03 8.14 -6.00
CA ARG A 123 -1.14 9.04 -6.35
C ARG A 123 -1.11 9.32 -7.85
N TYR A 124 -2.21 9.85 -8.37
CA TYR A 124 -2.24 10.41 -9.71
C TYR A 124 -1.54 11.77 -9.72
N ASP A 125 -0.73 12.05 -10.74
CA ASP A 125 -0.09 13.34 -10.94
C ASP A 125 -0.72 14.08 -12.12
N ALA A 126 -1.56 15.06 -11.81
CA ALA A 126 -2.21 15.87 -12.84
C ALA A 126 -1.26 16.89 -13.49
N SER A 127 -0.08 17.10 -12.94
CA SER A 127 0.92 18.04 -13.46
C SER A 127 1.89 17.41 -14.46
N THR A 128 1.97 16.07 -14.47
CA THR A 128 2.80 15.32 -15.41
C THR A 128 1.95 14.69 -16.51
N PRO A 129 2.32 14.81 -17.80
CA PRO A 129 1.63 14.08 -18.86
C PRO A 129 1.59 12.58 -18.57
N LEU A 130 0.39 11.99 -18.63
CA LEU A 130 0.22 10.56 -18.32
C LEU A 130 1.10 9.66 -19.19
N GLU A 131 1.30 10.03 -20.45
CA GLU A 131 2.18 9.30 -21.37
C GLU A 131 3.63 9.22 -20.85
N GLU A 132 4.18 10.33 -20.32
CA GLU A 132 5.52 10.35 -19.74
C GLU A 132 5.63 9.40 -18.55
N THR A 133 4.64 9.44 -17.65
CA THR A 133 4.55 8.53 -16.51
C THR A 133 4.54 7.07 -16.95
N MET A 134 3.70 6.73 -17.93
CA MET A 134 3.55 5.36 -18.40
C MET A 134 4.79 4.87 -19.15
N LEU A 135 5.47 5.74 -19.94
CA LEU A 135 6.76 5.44 -20.55
C LEU A 135 7.84 5.17 -19.50
N ALA A 136 7.88 5.94 -18.41
CA ALA A 136 8.82 5.70 -17.31
C ALA A 136 8.60 4.33 -16.67
N PHE A 137 7.37 3.95 -16.39
CA PHE A 137 7.04 2.62 -15.86
C PHE A 137 7.38 1.49 -16.84
N ALA A 138 7.09 1.67 -18.13
CA ALA A 138 7.49 0.69 -19.15
C ALA A 138 9.01 0.45 -19.16
N ASP A 139 9.80 1.51 -19.04
CA ASP A 139 11.26 1.38 -19.00
C ASP A 139 11.77 0.72 -17.73
N ILE A 140 11.13 0.95 -16.58
CA ILE A 140 11.45 0.26 -15.32
C ILE A 140 11.21 -1.24 -15.45
N VAL A 141 10.08 -1.64 -16.06
CA VAL A 141 9.77 -3.06 -16.33
C VAL A 141 10.80 -3.65 -17.29
N ARG A 142 11.13 -2.97 -18.38
CA ARG A 142 12.17 -3.42 -19.35
C ARG A 142 13.56 -3.55 -18.72
N GLN A 143 13.88 -2.72 -17.72
CA GLN A 143 15.13 -2.79 -16.97
C GLN A 143 15.11 -3.90 -15.89
N GLY A 144 13.99 -4.58 -15.68
CA GLY A 144 13.84 -5.60 -14.66
C GLY A 144 13.86 -5.09 -13.21
N LYS A 145 13.68 -3.78 -13.00
CA LYS A 145 13.66 -3.16 -11.66
C LYS A 145 12.31 -3.32 -10.95
N ALA A 146 11.24 -3.46 -11.71
CA ALA A 146 9.93 -3.91 -11.23
C ALA A 146 9.38 -4.93 -12.21
N LEU A 147 8.74 -5.98 -11.68
CA LEU A 147 8.14 -7.02 -12.53
C LEU A 147 6.75 -6.61 -13.01
N TYR A 148 6.00 -5.91 -12.17
CA TYR A 148 4.64 -5.46 -12.42
C TYR A 148 4.44 -4.02 -11.97
N ILE A 149 3.41 -3.38 -12.54
CA ILE A 149 3.03 -1.99 -12.23
C ILE A 149 1.59 -1.96 -11.70
N GLY A 150 1.37 -1.09 -10.71
CA GLY A 150 0.06 -0.78 -10.15
C GLY A 150 -0.13 0.71 -9.93
N VAL A 151 -1.34 1.07 -9.50
CA VAL A 151 -1.71 2.45 -9.16
C VAL A 151 -2.37 2.49 -7.78
N SER A 152 -2.43 3.66 -7.15
CA SER A 152 -3.09 3.84 -5.85
C SER A 152 -3.91 5.12 -5.84
N GLU A 153 -5.17 5.03 -5.38
CA GLU A 153 -6.10 6.15 -5.28
C GLU A 153 -6.40 6.86 -6.62
N TRP A 154 -6.39 6.12 -7.73
CA TRP A 154 -6.75 6.63 -9.04
C TRP A 154 -8.24 6.44 -9.31
N THR A 155 -8.84 7.38 -10.02
CA THR A 155 -10.23 7.26 -10.51
C THR A 155 -10.36 6.21 -11.61
N ALA A 156 -11.57 5.75 -11.88
CA ALA A 156 -11.85 4.83 -12.97
C ALA A 156 -11.35 5.33 -14.33
N ASP A 157 -11.56 6.62 -14.64
CA ASP A 157 -11.10 7.22 -15.91
C ASP A 157 -9.59 7.28 -16.01
N GLN A 158 -8.89 7.60 -14.90
CA GLN A 158 -7.44 7.58 -14.85
C GLN A 158 -6.89 6.16 -15.06
N ILE A 159 -7.52 5.16 -14.48
CA ILE A 159 -7.16 3.74 -14.66
C ILE A 159 -7.38 3.33 -16.12
N ARG A 160 -8.52 3.67 -16.74
CA ARG A 160 -8.80 3.37 -18.16
C ARG A 160 -7.76 4.00 -19.09
N ALA A 161 -7.44 5.28 -18.86
CA ALA A 161 -6.44 5.98 -19.66
C ALA A 161 -5.06 5.34 -19.54
N ALA A 162 -4.62 5.03 -18.32
CA ALA A 162 -3.33 4.38 -18.07
C ALA A 162 -3.29 2.95 -18.64
N HIS A 163 -4.36 2.19 -18.52
CA HIS A 163 -4.45 0.84 -19.08
C HIS A 163 -4.27 0.86 -20.60
N LYS A 164 -4.84 1.86 -21.31
CA LYS A 164 -4.63 2.01 -22.75
C LYS A 164 -3.14 2.20 -23.06
N TYR A 165 -2.46 3.14 -22.40
CA TYR A 165 -1.03 3.34 -22.57
C TYR A 165 -0.20 2.10 -22.23
N SER A 166 -0.55 1.40 -21.15
CA SER A 166 0.20 0.19 -20.76
C SER A 166 0.16 -0.89 -21.83
N LYS A 167 -0.98 -1.08 -22.50
CA LYS A 167 -1.11 -2.01 -23.62
C LYS A 167 -0.26 -1.58 -24.84
N GLU A 168 -0.30 -0.30 -25.20
CA GLU A 168 0.49 0.24 -26.29
C GLU A 168 2.01 0.12 -26.04
N LEU A 169 2.42 0.25 -24.78
CA LEU A 169 3.81 0.19 -24.33
C LEU A 169 4.31 -1.23 -24.01
N GLY A 170 3.43 -2.23 -24.06
CA GLY A 170 3.76 -3.65 -23.90
C GLY A 170 4.00 -4.08 -22.46
N PHE A 171 3.34 -3.46 -21.48
CA PHE A 171 3.30 -3.93 -20.10
C PHE A 171 1.86 -3.96 -19.57
N GLN A 172 1.67 -4.42 -18.33
CA GLN A 172 0.35 -4.56 -17.73
C GLN A 172 0.25 -3.79 -16.42
N LEU A 173 -0.86 -3.06 -16.23
CA LEU A 173 -1.33 -2.67 -14.91
C LEU A 173 -2.07 -3.85 -14.30
N ILE A 174 -1.70 -4.28 -13.09
CA ILE A 174 -2.28 -5.46 -12.47
C ILE A 174 -2.99 -5.19 -11.14
N SER A 175 -2.81 -3.99 -10.57
CA SER A 175 -3.43 -3.64 -9.29
C SER A 175 -3.85 -2.19 -9.19
N SER A 176 -4.89 -1.96 -8.41
CA SER A 176 -5.28 -0.68 -7.83
C SER A 176 -5.21 -0.81 -6.31
N GLN A 177 -4.64 0.20 -5.62
CA GLN A 177 -4.54 0.20 -4.15
C GLN A 177 -5.34 1.35 -3.55
N PRO A 178 -6.65 1.21 -3.38
CA PRO A 178 -7.52 2.21 -2.77
C PRO A 178 -7.74 1.98 -1.28
N GLN A 179 -8.23 3.02 -0.57
CA GLN A 179 -8.89 2.82 0.71
C GLN A 179 -10.21 2.06 0.50
N TYR A 180 -10.41 1.00 1.31
CA TYR A 180 -11.68 0.27 1.28
C TYR A 180 -11.96 -0.41 2.62
N ASN A 181 -13.13 -0.16 3.16
CA ASN A 181 -13.64 -0.79 4.37
C ASN A 181 -15.14 -0.52 4.50
N MET A 182 -15.80 -1.08 5.50
CA MET A 182 -17.25 -0.93 5.73
C MET A 182 -17.71 0.53 5.86
N LEU A 183 -16.82 1.45 6.25
CA LEU A 183 -17.11 2.89 6.43
C LEU A 183 -16.71 3.74 5.22
N TRP A 184 -15.98 3.17 4.26
CA TRP A 184 -15.48 3.87 3.06
C TRP A 184 -15.59 2.96 1.85
N ARG A 185 -16.69 3.12 1.10
CA ARG A 185 -17.10 2.23 0.02
C ARG A 185 -17.18 2.90 -1.36
N VAL A 186 -16.63 4.11 -1.49
CA VAL A 186 -16.72 4.95 -2.69
C VAL A 186 -16.16 4.29 -3.96
N ILE A 187 -15.30 3.30 -3.84
CA ILE A 187 -14.71 2.60 -4.98
C ILE A 187 -15.67 1.63 -5.67
N GLU A 188 -16.76 1.23 -4.99
CA GLU A 188 -17.70 0.22 -5.50
C GLU A 188 -18.46 0.70 -6.73
N ASP A 189 -18.69 2.00 -6.83
CA ASP A 189 -19.50 2.58 -7.92
C ASP A 189 -18.78 2.49 -9.28
N GLU A 190 -17.49 2.79 -9.33
CA GLU A 190 -16.76 2.90 -10.60
C GLU A 190 -15.41 2.18 -10.61
N VAL A 191 -14.59 2.31 -9.55
CA VAL A 191 -13.21 1.81 -9.55
C VAL A 191 -13.18 0.27 -9.56
N VAL A 192 -14.01 -0.38 -8.76
CA VAL A 192 -14.09 -1.85 -8.71
C VAL A 192 -14.56 -2.41 -10.05
N PRO A 193 -15.72 -2.00 -10.61
CA PRO A 193 -16.19 -2.50 -11.92
C PRO A 193 -15.15 -2.25 -13.04
N THR A 194 -14.51 -1.08 -13.05
CA THR A 194 -13.46 -0.78 -14.03
C THR A 194 -12.26 -1.68 -13.87
N SER A 195 -11.84 -1.94 -12.65
CA SER A 195 -10.70 -2.82 -12.38
C SER A 195 -10.99 -4.26 -12.81
N GLU A 196 -12.20 -4.75 -12.56
CA GLU A 196 -12.64 -6.08 -12.99
C GLU A 196 -12.66 -6.18 -14.52
N GLU A 197 -13.23 -5.18 -15.22
CA GLU A 197 -13.24 -5.10 -16.68
C GLU A 197 -11.83 -5.17 -17.28
N LEU A 198 -10.88 -4.45 -16.68
CA LEU A 198 -9.51 -4.30 -17.18
C LEU A 198 -8.54 -5.35 -16.65
N GLY A 199 -8.96 -6.21 -15.72
CA GLY A 199 -8.16 -7.27 -15.15
C GLY A 199 -7.17 -6.80 -14.09
N LEU A 200 -7.52 -5.78 -13.30
CA LEU A 200 -6.78 -5.34 -12.13
C LEU A 200 -7.41 -5.91 -10.86
N SER A 201 -6.60 -6.31 -9.88
CA SER A 201 -7.09 -6.61 -8.52
C SER A 201 -6.97 -5.40 -7.60
N GLN A 202 -7.80 -5.39 -6.53
CA GLN A 202 -7.68 -4.41 -5.46
C GLN A 202 -6.71 -4.91 -4.39
N ILE A 203 -5.74 -4.07 -4.02
CA ILE A 203 -4.94 -4.21 -2.80
C ILE A 203 -5.40 -3.12 -1.85
N VAL A 204 -6.26 -3.46 -0.90
CA VAL A 204 -6.91 -2.42 -0.09
C VAL A 204 -6.08 -2.01 1.12
N TRP A 205 -6.08 -0.72 1.44
CA TRP A 205 -5.50 -0.22 2.68
C TRP A 205 -6.60 0.21 3.67
N SER A 206 -6.27 0.19 4.96
CA SER A 206 -7.19 0.45 6.08
C SER A 206 -8.47 -0.42 6.07
N PRO A 207 -8.40 -1.74 5.88
CA PRO A 207 -9.60 -2.60 5.87
C PRO A 207 -10.38 -2.56 7.18
N LEU A 208 -9.73 -2.24 8.30
CA LEU A 208 -10.35 -2.04 9.62
C LEU A 208 -10.53 -0.56 9.99
N ALA A 209 -10.60 0.34 8.99
CA ALA A 209 -10.80 1.78 9.19
C ALA A 209 -9.84 2.36 10.26
N GLU A 210 -8.54 2.10 10.09
CA GLU A 210 -7.48 2.59 11.00
C GLU A 210 -7.62 2.11 12.45
N GLY A 211 -8.41 1.07 12.67
CA GLY A 211 -8.69 0.44 13.95
C GLY A 211 -10.07 0.74 14.53
N LEU A 212 -10.91 1.56 13.86
CA LEU A 212 -12.29 1.79 14.32
C LEU A 212 -13.11 0.50 14.32
N LEU A 213 -13.03 -0.28 13.24
CA LEU A 213 -13.81 -1.51 13.07
C LEU A 213 -13.35 -2.68 13.96
N THR A 214 -12.32 -2.49 14.79
CA THR A 214 -11.92 -3.52 15.78
C THR A 214 -12.81 -3.56 17.01
N GLY A 215 -13.75 -2.60 17.18
CA GLY A 215 -14.64 -2.50 18.33
C GLY A 215 -13.97 -2.05 19.64
N LYS A 216 -12.66 -1.73 19.64
CA LYS A 216 -11.92 -1.32 20.86
C LYS A 216 -12.22 0.09 21.35
N TYR A 217 -12.78 0.95 20.50
CA TYR A 217 -13.18 2.31 20.88
C TYR A 217 -14.66 2.31 21.26
N LEU A 218 -14.96 2.79 22.49
CA LEU A 218 -16.31 2.78 23.03
C LEU A 218 -16.88 4.20 23.09
N PRO A 219 -18.20 4.39 22.85
CA PRO A 219 -18.85 5.70 22.98
C PRO A 219 -18.62 6.31 24.35
N GLY A 220 -18.36 7.61 24.42
CA GLY A 220 -18.17 8.35 25.66
C GLY A 220 -16.96 7.95 26.51
N GLN A 221 -16.06 7.10 26.02
CA GLN A 221 -14.87 6.65 26.73
C GLN A 221 -13.58 7.20 26.11
N GLU A 222 -12.55 7.33 26.94
CA GLU A 222 -11.21 7.64 26.45
C GLU A 222 -10.65 6.48 25.61
N ALA A 223 -9.81 6.82 24.63
CA ALA A 223 -9.16 5.82 23.79
C ALA A 223 -8.23 4.93 24.63
N PRO A 224 -8.23 3.60 24.44
CA PRO A 224 -7.36 2.69 25.16
C PRO A 224 -5.89 3.07 25.04
N ALA A 225 -5.14 2.97 26.12
CA ALA A 225 -3.70 3.22 26.14
C ALA A 225 -2.98 2.36 25.07
N GLY A 226 -2.01 2.93 24.39
CA GLY A 226 -1.26 2.28 23.31
C GLY A 226 -2.05 2.15 22.00
N SER A 227 -3.31 2.61 21.93
CA SER A 227 -4.08 2.64 20.69
C SER A 227 -3.67 3.82 19.81
N ARG A 228 -4.02 3.74 18.50
CA ARG A 228 -3.76 4.85 17.55
C ARG A 228 -4.41 6.16 17.98
N ALA A 229 -5.64 6.14 18.50
CA ALA A 229 -6.34 7.33 18.95
C ALA A 229 -5.72 7.97 20.21
N ALA A 230 -5.01 7.20 21.03
CA ALA A 230 -4.28 7.69 22.21
C ALA A 230 -2.87 8.24 21.86
N SER A 231 -2.36 7.97 20.66
CA SER A 231 -1.02 8.42 20.25
C SER A 231 -1.03 9.88 19.81
N GLU A 232 -0.13 10.71 20.32
CA GLU A 232 0.01 12.12 19.93
C GLU A 232 0.37 12.31 18.45
N SER A 233 1.21 11.44 17.90
CA SER A 233 1.75 11.59 16.55
C SER A 233 0.78 11.16 15.44
N VAL A 234 -0.08 10.15 15.70
CA VAL A 234 -0.92 9.53 14.65
C VAL A 234 -2.42 9.59 14.91
N SER A 235 -2.83 10.08 16.08
CA SER A 235 -4.26 10.22 16.41
C SER A 235 -5.05 11.08 15.41
N ARG A 236 -4.37 12.02 14.73
CA ARG A 236 -4.97 12.88 13.70
C ARG A 236 -5.66 12.10 12.56
N PHE A 237 -5.18 10.91 12.25
CA PHE A 237 -5.75 10.08 11.18
C PHE A 237 -7.08 9.44 11.56
N ILE A 238 -7.35 9.25 12.85
CA ILE A 238 -8.53 8.53 13.33
C ILE A 238 -9.50 9.43 14.11
N ARG A 239 -9.02 10.40 14.91
CA ARG A 239 -9.89 11.20 15.81
C ARG A 239 -10.97 11.97 15.06
N SER A 240 -10.68 12.49 13.87
CA SER A 240 -11.66 13.23 13.06
C SER A 240 -12.84 12.37 12.59
N LYS A 241 -12.67 11.05 12.60
CA LYS A 241 -13.69 10.05 12.19
C LYS A 241 -14.45 9.50 13.38
N MET A 242 -13.96 9.68 14.62
CA MET A 242 -14.57 9.16 15.83
C MET A 242 -15.73 10.05 16.27
N ASN A 243 -16.91 9.48 16.35
CA ASN A 243 -18.06 10.08 17.04
C ASN A 243 -18.87 8.95 17.69
N ASP A 244 -19.62 9.28 18.74
CA ASP A 244 -20.29 8.28 19.57
C ASP A 244 -21.35 7.48 18.81
N ASP A 245 -22.06 8.10 17.85
CA ASP A 245 -23.05 7.41 17.03
C ASP A 245 -22.40 6.32 16.16
N LEU A 246 -21.26 6.65 15.53
CA LEU A 246 -20.51 5.68 14.73
C LEU A 246 -19.95 4.57 15.62
N LEU A 247 -19.36 4.93 16.76
CA LEU A 247 -18.80 3.95 17.70
C LEU A 247 -19.88 3.00 18.24
N ALA A 248 -21.09 3.50 18.54
CA ALA A 248 -22.21 2.67 18.92
C ALA A 248 -22.59 1.65 17.83
N ARG A 249 -22.73 2.11 16.58
CA ARG A 249 -23.01 1.22 15.42
C ARG A 249 -21.93 0.16 15.20
N ILE A 250 -20.68 0.49 15.48
CA ILE A 250 -19.58 -0.50 15.40
C ILE A 250 -19.74 -1.57 16.48
N GLN A 251 -20.22 -1.21 17.69
CA GLN A 251 -20.49 -2.21 18.72
C GLN A 251 -21.61 -3.19 18.32
N ASP A 252 -22.56 -2.77 17.48
CA ASP A 252 -23.62 -3.64 16.95
C ASP A 252 -23.09 -4.76 16.03
N LEU A 253 -21.83 -4.65 15.55
CA LEU A 253 -21.18 -5.73 14.78
C LEU A 253 -20.61 -6.86 15.65
N LYS A 254 -20.50 -6.64 16.97
CA LYS A 254 -19.91 -7.62 17.89
C LYS A 254 -20.61 -8.98 17.90
N PRO A 255 -21.96 -9.04 17.97
CA PRO A 255 -22.67 -10.32 17.90
C PRO A 255 -22.43 -11.06 16.58
N VAL A 256 -22.29 -10.32 15.46
CA VAL A 256 -22.01 -10.92 14.15
C VAL A 256 -20.60 -11.52 14.12
N ALA A 257 -19.62 -10.83 14.70
CA ALA A 257 -18.26 -11.37 14.81
C ALA A 257 -18.22 -12.62 15.71
N GLU A 258 -18.93 -12.60 16.83
CA GLU A 258 -19.03 -13.73 17.76
C GLU A 258 -19.77 -14.95 17.15
N GLU A 259 -20.68 -14.73 16.20
CA GLU A 259 -21.39 -15.81 15.49
C GLU A 259 -20.50 -16.48 14.41
N LEU A 260 -19.52 -15.74 13.86
CA LEU A 260 -18.67 -16.19 12.76
C LEU A 260 -17.35 -16.85 13.21
N GLU A 261 -17.03 -16.80 14.50
CA GLU A 261 -15.93 -17.56 15.11
C GLU A 261 -16.33 -19.03 15.29
#